data_7adf90805f1884aaa52bd46afc6ab05d
#
_entry.id   7adf90805f1884aaa52bd46afc6ab05d
#
_cell.length_a   1.000
_cell.length_b   1.000
_cell.length_c   1.000
_cell.angle_alpha   90.00
_cell.angle_beta   90.00
_cell.angle_gamma   90.00
#
_symmetry.space_group_name_H-M   'P 1'
#
loop_
_entity.id
_entity.type
_entity.pdbx_description
1 polymer ?
#
loop_
_entity_poly.entity_id
_entity_poly.type
_entity_poly.pdbx_seq_one_letter_code
_entity_poly.pdbx_strand_id
1 'polypeptide(L)'
;MQHSIKIWLWGKEIGSLMWREERHNSYFVYHPDYLNNPIDPFPLMAPKTGAINRTFHSDTARMYQRLPAFLADSLPDDWGNALFEQWRIDQGLSMSQVTPLEKLMFIGSRGMGALEFVPDAQMNPRAEKIDIAALAQLAQKIFNDREKAVIEPNETITKKLLMLVGTSVGGRQPKALIAIHRETGEIRSGQIAELEGYDYHILKFGNVARSFAELEMTYYEMACMAGIHMMPSRLLTADGEKHFLTQRFDRENGQKWHLQTLAAMNPDADSYEQLLSVCRHLHLPDATGEEIFRRMVFNYLANNTDDHNKNFSFMLSPNGQWALTPAYDMTFIFNVGGYQPQREHCLMMRGKLTDWSKEDIMLFAEQNDIRNAEKIIGQVATAIMQFRTIALRHGVRHEWIGCVEECLMVHLREWGFVETQPNNKEWILQSGQSLTHVYLEQAYKGNIHLYATINGNTRRWVFRPSMPEYKLIMEMGITNVPQEMLCRWIEERL
;
A
#
# COMPACT_ATOMS: atom_id res chain seq x y z
N MET A 1 -15.40 17.69 27.08
CA MET A 1 -14.28 17.32 26.18
C MET A 1 -13.08 16.90 26.99
N GLN A 2 -12.37 15.86 26.56
CA GLN A 2 -11.12 15.46 27.20
C GLN A 2 -10.02 16.41 26.72
N HIS A 3 -9.39 17.13 27.65
CA HIS A 3 -8.33 18.10 27.31
C HIS A 3 -6.91 17.53 27.39
N SER A 4 -6.75 16.31 27.93
CA SER A 4 -5.45 15.63 28.01
C SER A 4 -5.60 14.13 27.98
N ILE A 5 -4.61 13.46 27.39
CA ILE A 5 -4.46 12.01 27.44
C ILE A 5 -3.02 11.66 27.84
N LYS A 6 -2.84 10.53 28.49
CA LYS A 6 -1.53 9.97 28.81
C LYS A 6 -1.10 9.01 27.72
N ILE A 7 0.19 8.98 27.44
CA ILE A 7 0.80 8.14 26.45
C ILE A 7 1.72 7.15 27.12
N TRP A 8 1.51 5.87 26.84
CA TRP A 8 2.25 4.77 27.42
C TRP A 8 3.02 4.00 26.36
N LEU A 9 4.14 3.44 26.75
CA LEU A 9 4.98 2.56 25.95
C LEU A 9 5.53 1.44 26.82
N TRP A 10 5.22 0.19 26.48
CA TRP A 10 5.64 -1.01 27.24
C TRP A 10 5.39 -0.88 28.75
N GLY A 11 4.17 -0.48 29.11
CA GLY A 11 3.73 -0.34 30.50
C GLY A 11 4.33 0.84 31.28
N LYS A 12 5.03 1.78 30.60
CA LYS A 12 5.57 3.01 31.19
C LYS A 12 4.88 4.24 30.62
N GLU A 13 4.46 5.16 31.47
CA GLU A 13 3.97 6.46 31.03
C GLU A 13 5.14 7.27 30.47
N ILE A 14 5.08 7.59 29.16
CA ILE A 14 6.12 8.40 28.50
C ILE A 14 5.83 9.88 28.56
N GLY A 15 4.56 10.26 28.67
CA GLY A 15 4.19 11.68 28.75
C GLY A 15 2.70 11.91 28.58
N SER A 16 2.35 13.16 28.42
CA SER A 16 0.97 13.62 28.24
C SER A 16 0.84 14.48 26.98
N LEU A 17 -0.26 14.25 26.26
CA LEU A 17 -0.69 15.08 25.14
C LEU A 17 -1.83 15.97 25.61
N MET A 18 -1.68 17.27 25.43
CA MET A 18 -2.62 18.30 25.88
C MET A 18 -3.28 18.98 24.67
N TRP A 19 -4.61 19.18 24.72
CA TRP A 19 -5.36 19.96 23.75
C TRP A 19 -5.67 21.35 24.27
N ARG A 20 -5.41 22.36 23.43
CA ARG A 20 -5.73 23.78 23.72
C ARG A 20 -6.92 24.19 22.86
N GLU A 21 -8.06 24.30 23.48
CA GLU A 21 -9.33 24.63 22.81
C GLU A 21 -9.25 25.99 22.09
N GLU A 22 -8.73 27.00 22.78
CA GLU A 22 -8.64 28.38 22.23
C GLU A 22 -7.77 28.50 20.97
N ARG A 23 -6.79 27.60 20.81
CA ARG A 23 -5.83 27.60 19.69
C ARG A 23 -6.08 26.47 18.69
N HIS A 24 -7.01 25.58 18.98
CA HIS A 24 -7.27 24.37 18.20
C HIS A 24 -5.98 23.61 17.83
N ASN A 25 -5.11 23.41 18.81
CA ASN A 25 -3.85 22.68 18.62
C ASN A 25 -3.47 21.92 19.89
N SER A 26 -2.48 21.04 19.76
CA SER A 26 -1.98 20.24 20.88
C SER A 26 -0.49 20.43 21.11
N TYR A 27 -0.03 19.93 22.24
CA TYR A 27 1.38 19.80 22.57
C TYR A 27 1.62 18.58 23.46
N PHE A 28 2.78 17.99 23.33
CA PHE A 28 3.25 16.87 24.13
C PHE A 28 4.29 17.33 25.16
N VAL A 29 4.27 16.70 26.33
CA VAL A 29 5.25 16.88 27.40
C VAL A 29 5.64 15.51 27.94
N TYR A 30 6.93 15.25 28.07
CA TYR A 30 7.41 14.03 28.69
C TYR A 30 7.07 13.97 30.17
N HIS A 31 6.78 12.73 30.65
CA HIS A 31 6.75 12.46 32.09
C HIS A 31 8.17 12.56 32.65
N PRO A 32 8.40 13.28 33.77
CA PRO A 32 9.75 13.48 34.32
C PRO A 32 10.52 12.19 34.56
N ASP A 33 9.87 11.16 35.09
CA ASP A 33 10.48 9.86 35.35
C ASP A 33 10.93 9.13 34.08
N TYR A 34 10.23 9.36 32.94
CA TYR A 34 10.59 8.74 31.67
C TYR A 34 11.87 9.33 31.06
N LEU A 35 12.23 10.57 31.40
CA LEU A 35 13.44 11.21 30.89
C LEU A 35 14.72 10.42 31.25
N ASN A 36 14.69 9.70 32.36
CA ASN A 36 15.79 8.83 32.81
C ASN A 36 15.79 7.44 32.15
N ASN A 37 14.78 7.10 31.34
CA ASN A 37 14.74 5.83 30.63
C ASN A 37 15.80 5.81 29.52
N PRO A 38 16.54 4.71 29.29
CA PRO A 38 17.53 4.65 28.20
C PRO A 38 16.91 4.74 26.81
N ILE A 39 15.63 4.39 26.64
CA ILE A 39 14.96 4.34 25.35
C ILE A 39 14.40 5.72 24.97
N ASP A 40 14.72 6.18 23.76
CA ASP A 40 14.14 7.38 23.15
C ASP A 40 13.16 6.96 22.01
N PRO A 41 11.85 7.09 22.21
CA PRO A 41 10.86 6.67 21.23
C PRO A 41 10.67 7.68 20.08
N PHE A 42 11.15 8.91 20.24
CA PHE A 42 10.96 10.00 19.28
C PHE A 42 12.27 10.79 19.02
N PRO A 43 13.37 10.10 18.62
CA PRO A 43 14.72 10.66 18.65
C PRO A 43 14.91 11.87 17.75
N LEU A 44 14.13 12.02 16.67
CA LEU A 44 14.27 13.10 15.71
C LEU A 44 13.34 14.28 16.02
N MET A 45 12.06 14.00 16.34
CA MET A 45 11.06 15.04 16.51
C MET A 45 10.90 15.53 17.94
N ALA A 46 11.13 14.66 18.90
CA ALA A 46 11.02 14.99 20.32
C ALA A 46 12.13 14.27 21.13
N PRO A 47 13.41 14.55 20.86
CA PRO A 47 14.51 13.90 21.55
C PRO A 47 14.43 14.17 23.07
N LYS A 48 14.68 13.15 23.87
CA LYS A 48 14.65 13.27 25.35
C LYS A 48 15.76 14.17 25.87
N THR A 49 16.89 14.24 25.17
CA THR A 49 18.00 15.12 25.54
C THR A 49 17.56 16.57 25.51
N GLY A 50 17.64 17.24 26.66
CA GLY A 50 17.19 18.61 26.81
C GLY A 50 15.66 18.82 26.85
N ALA A 51 14.89 17.74 27.06
CA ALA A 51 13.42 17.78 27.08
C ALA A 51 12.81 18.20 28.42
N ILE A 52 13.62 18.41 29.48
CA ILE A 52 13.13 18.89 30.78
C ILE A 52 12.41 20.22 30.60
N ASN A 53 11.15 20.28 31.02
CA ASN A 53 10.26 21.45 30.90
C ASN A 53 10.04 21.91 29.43
N ARG A 54 10.37 21.12 28.43
CA ARG A 54 10.15 21.43 27.03
C ARG A 54 8.78 20.89 26.56
N THR A 55 8.09 21.69 25.76
CA THR A 55 6.86 21.31 25.09
C THR A 55 7.15 21.03 23.61
N PHE A 56 6.59 19.96 23.07
CA PHE A 56 6.65 19.62 21.65
C PHE A 56 5.28 19.89 21.02
N HIS A 57 5.24 20.88 20.14
CA HIS A 57 4.01 21.40 19.57
C HIS A 57 3.52 20.59 18.38
N SER A 58 2.25 20.78 18.06
CA SER A 58 1.60 20.19 16.90
C SER A 58 2.18 20.68 15.58
N ASP A 59 2.21 19.80 14.60
CA ASP A 59 2.51 20.14 13.21
C ASP A 59 1.32 20.80 12.52
N THR A 60 1.61 21.67 11.56
CA THR A 60 0.58 22.48 10.88
C THR A 60 -0.07 21.79 9.70
N ALA A 61 0.60 20.82 9.09
CA ALA A 61 0.06 20.09 7.95
C ALA A 61 -1.25 19.39 8.31
N ARG A 62 -2.22 19.45 7.39
CA ARG A 62 -3.58 18.91 7.60
C ARG A 62 -3.61 17.44 7.99
N MET A 63 -2.67 16.66 7.44
CA MET A 63 -2.57 15.22 7.70
C MET A 63 -2.31 14.89 9.18
N TYR A 64 -1.66 15.77 9.93
CA TYR A 64 -1.37 15.58 11.36
C TYR A 64 -2.50 16.01 12.29
N GLN A 65 -3.58 16.58 11.75
CA GLN A 65 -4.78 17.00 12.48
C GLN A 65 -4.46 17.82 13.75
N ARG A 66 -3.43 18.70 13.69
CA ARG A 66 -2.99 19.52 14.84
C ARG A 66 -2.39 18.71 15.99
N LEU A 67 -1.87 17.51 15.74
CA LEU A 67 -1.02 16.75 16.66
C LEU A 67 0.45 16.90 16.28
N PRO A 68 1.39 16.64 17.20
CA PRO A 68 2.78 16.37 16.84
C PRO A 68 2.85 15.16 15.89
N ALA A 69 3.65 15.23 14.81
CA ALA A 69 3.71 14.21 13.77
C ALA A 69 3.96 12.79 14.33
N PHE A 70 4.86 12.68 15.31
CA PHE A 70 5.22 11.42 15.96
C PHE A 70 4.09 10.76 16.78
N LEU A 71 3.00 11.48 17.08
CA LEU A 71 1.79 10.95 17.70
C LEU A 71 0.64 10.83 16.67
N ALA A 72 0.63 11.72 15.67
CA ALA A 72 -0.36 11.70 14.61
C ALA A 72 -0.31 10.44 13.75
N ASP A 73 0.82 9.76 13.73
CA ASP A 73 1.00 8.45 13.09
C ASP A 73 0.05 7.36 13.60
N SER A 74 -0.38 7.50 14.85
CA SER A 74 -1.35 6.60 15.48
C SER A 74 -2.82 6.96 15.20
N LEU A 75 -3.09 8.06 14.48
CA LEU A 75 -4.45 8.43 14.11
C LEU A 75 -5.05 7.38 13.16
N PRO A 76 -6.38 7.16 13.25
CA PRO A 76 -7.04 6.32 12.26
C PRO A 76 -6.92 6.93 10.87
N ASP A 77 -6.69 6.07 9.89
CA ASP A 77 -6.74 6.36 8.46
C ASP A 77 -8.18 6.55 7.94
N ASP A 78 -8.37 6.61 6.63
CA ASP A 78 -9.70 6.75 6.02
C ASP A 78 -10.65 5.62 6.42
N TRP A 79 -10.15 4.37 6.46
CA TRP A 79 -10.95 3.23 6.91
C TRP A 79 -11.23 3.30 8.41
N GLY A 80 -10.21 3.52 9.23
CA GLY A 80 -10.34 3.67 10.67
C GLY A 80 -11.23 4.86 11.07
N ASN A 81 -11.20 5.97 10.32
CA ASN A 81 -12.12 7.10 10.52
C ASN A 81 -13.58 6.71 10.23
N ALA A 82 -13.85 5.93 9.17
CA ALA A 82 -15.21 5.44 8.90
C ALA A 82 -15.74 4.58 10.06
N LEU A 83 -14.90 3.74 10.66
CA LEU A 83 -15.27 2.97 11.85
C LEU A 83 -15.45 3.84 13.10
N PHE A 84 -14.61 4.85 13.28
CA PHE A 84 -14.75 5.82 14.37
C PHE A 84 -16.05 6.62 14.28
N GLU A 85 -16.40 7.09 13.08
CA GLU A 85 -17.67 7.79 12.83
C GLU A 85 -18.86 6.89 13.16
N GLN A 86 -18.84 5.64 12.69
CA GLN A 86 -19.89 4.69 12.98
C GLN A 86 -20.01 4.37 14.48
N TRP A 87 -18.87 4.24 15.19
CA TRP A 87 -18.86 4.06 16.64
C TRP A 87 -19.49 5.24 17.37
N ARG A 88 -19.21 6.48 16.95
CA ARG A 88 -19.84 7.67 17.55
C ARG A 88 -21.35 7.72 17.32
N ILE A 89 -21.80 7.39 16.13
CA ILE A 89 -23.23 7.30 15.81
C ILE A 89 -23.92 6.30 16.75
N ASP A 90 -23.32 5.14 16.97
CA ASP A 90 -23.86 4.11 17.86
C ASP A 90 -23.92 4.55 19.33
N GLN A 91 -23.02 5.42 19.75
CA GLN A 91 -23.04 6.02 21.09
C GLN A 91 -24.00 7.23 21.18
N GLY A 92 -24.67 7.61 20.10
CA GLY A 92 -25.51 8.80 20.05
C GLY A 92 -24.72 10.12 20.13
N LEU A 93 -23.43 10.08 19.79
CA LEU A 93 -22.53 11.23 19.88
C LEU A 93 -22.45 11.97 18.53
N SER A 94 -22.50 13.29 18.57
CA SER A 94 -22.35 14.12 17.37
C SER A 94 -20.92 14.09 16.84
N MET A 95 -20.73 14.20 15.51
CA MET A 95 -19.45 14.42 14.87
C MET A 95 -18.96 15.87 14.96
N SER A 96 -19.84 16.82 15.39
CA SER A 96 -19.42 18.19 15.67
C SER A 96 -18.47 18.21 16.88
N GLN A 97 -17.38 18.96 16.78
CA GLN A 97 -16.42 19.15 17.88
C GLN A 97 -15.58 17.92 18.27
N VAL A 98 -15.33 16.99 17.33
CA VAL A 98 -14.39 15.90 17.54
C VAL A 98 -12.95 16.42 17.58
N THR A 99 -12.25 16.13 18.66
CA THR A 99 -10.81 16.42 18.77
C THR A 99 -9.98 15.23 18.30
N PRO A 100 -8.74 15.44 17.83
CA PRO A 100 -7.82 14.35 17.53
C PRO A 100 -7.52 13.45 18.73
N LEU A 101 -7.60 14.00 19.97
CA LEU A 101 -7.42 13.21 21.19
C LEU A 101 -8.50 12.13 21.33
N GLU A 102 -9.75 12.43 20.99
CA GLU A 102 -10.83 11.44 21.03
C GLU A 102 -10.60 10.30 20.04
N LYS A 103 -9.98 10.58 18.89
CA LYS A 103 -9.58 9.54 17.94
C LYS A 103 -8.45 8.67 18.50
N LEU A 104 -7.46 9.25 19.15
CA LEU A 104 -6.40 8.49 19.84
C LEU A 104 -6.96 7.65 21.00
N MET A 105 -7.91 8.16 21.77
CA MET A 105 -8.63 7.40 22.80
C MET A 105 -9.43 6.23 22.21
N PHE A 106 -10.04 6.43 21.03
CA PHE A 106 -10.71 5.35 20.32
C PHE A 106 -9.72 4.25 19.87
N ILE A 107 -8.51 4.62 19.49
CA ILE A 107 -7.43 3.68 19.21
C ILE A 107 -7.00 2.96 20.52
N GLY A 108 -6.76 3.71 21.60
CA GLY A 108 -6.36 3.15 22.90
C GLY A 108 -5.08 2.33 22.82
N SER A 109 -5.14 1.06 23.22
CA SER A 109 -4.04 0.09 23.17
C SER A 109 -4.03 -0.77 21.88
N ARG A 110 -4.98 -0.55 20.97
CA ARG A 110 -5.26 -1.41 19.81
C ARG A 110 -4.51 -1.02 18.54
N GLY A 111 -3.73 0.06 18.57
CA GLY A 111 -2.99 0.57 17.41
C GLY A 111 -1.92 -0.36 16.87
N MET A 112 -1.39 0.03 15.70
CA MET A 112 -0.11 -0.48 15.24
C MET A 112 1.00 0.05 16.13
N GLY A 113 2.05 -0.74 16.28
CA GLY A 113 3.14 -0.38 17.19
C GLY A 113 2.81 -0.63 18.66
N ALA A 114 3.51 0.06 19.55
CA ALA A 114 3.45 -0.15 21.00
C ALA A 114 2.95 1.05 21.80
N LEU A 115 2.59 2.17 21.16
CA LEU A 115 1.99 3.29 21.86
C LEU A 115 0.57 2.94 22.33
N GLU A 116 0.25 3.40 23.54
CA GLU A 116 -1.08 3.23 24.14
C GLU A 116 -1.57 4.59 24.68
N PHE A 117 -2.85 4.87 24.46
CA PHE A 117 -3.48 6.15 24.77
C PHE A 117 -4.51 5.96 25.90
N VAL A 118 -4.35 6.67 27.01
CA VAL A 118 -5.16 6.51 28.21
C VAL A 118 -5.77 7.86 28.63
N PRO A 119 -7.08 7.96 28.95
CA PRO A 119 -8.05 6.85 28.93
C PRO A 119 -8.32 6.36 27.52
N ASP A 120 -8.62 5.07 27.37
CA ASP A 120 -9.11 4.50 26.14
C ASP A 120 -10.65 4.50 26.08
N ALA A 121 -11.21 4.17 24.93
CA ALA A 121 -12.66 4.07 24.73
C ALA A 121 -13.27 2.81 25.40
N GLN A 122 -12.51 2.07 26.19
CA GLN A 122 -12.90 0.83 26.89
C GLN A 122 -13.53 -0.23 25.97
N MET A 123 -13.10 -0.27 24.72
CA MET A 123 -13.50 -1.31 23.79
C MET A 123 -12.67 -2.58 24.09
N ASN A 124 -13.13 -3.38 25.03
CA ASN A 124 -12.43 -4.61 25.39
C ASN A 124 -12.64 -5.68 24.29
N PRO A 125 -11.59 -6.07 23.54
CA PRO A 125 -11.69 -7.17 22.61
C PRO A 125 -11.96 -8.47 23.38
N ARG A 126 -13.02 -9.19 22.99
CA ARG A 126 -13.30 -10.52 23.53
C ARG A 126 -12.70 -11.57 22.60
N ALA A 127 -12.38 -12.74 23.17
CA ALA A 127 -11.84 -13.88 22.45
C ALA A 127 -12.93 -14.61 21.63
N GLU A 128 -13.74 -13.88 20.86
CA GLU A 128 -14.77 -14.46 20.02
C GLU A 128 -14.18 -14.93 18.68
N LYS A 129 -14.75 -16.02 18.14
CA LYS A 129 -14.40 -16.50 16.81
C LYS A 129 -14.84 -15.47 15.76
N ILE A 130 -14.00 -15.29 14.76
CA ILE A 130 -14.23 -14.34 13.67
C ILE A 130 -14.69 -15.09 12.42
N ASP A 131 -15.83 -14.67 11.88
CA ASP A 131 -16.31 -15.02 10.55
C ASP A 131 -15.82 -13.99 9.54
N ILE A 132 -14.85 -14.38 8.72
CA ILE A 132 -14.22 -13.49 7.73
C ILE A 132 -15.22 -13.06 6.65
N ALA A 133 -16.10 -13.95 6.17
CA ALA A 133 -17.07 -13.63 5.14
C ALA A 133 -18.06 -12.57 5.62
N ALA A 134 -18.61 -12.74 6.82
CA ALA A 134 -19.51 -11.77 7.42
C ALA A 134 -18.83 -10.42 7.66
N LEU A 135 -17.55 -10.41 8.11
CA LEU A 135 -16.77 -9.18 8.27
C LEU A 135 -16.52 -8.48 6.93
N ALA A 136 -16.15 -9.23 5.88
CA ALA A 136 -15.89 -8.66 4.57
C ALA A 136 -17.13 -7.99 3.96
N GLN A 137 -18.28 -8.65 4.02
CA GLN A 137 -19.55 -8.12 3.53
C GLN A 137 -19.93 -6.83 4.26
N LEU A 138 -19.82 -6.82 5.59
CA LEU A 138 -20.13 -5.64 6.39
C LEU A 138 -19.12 -4.50 6.17
N ALA A 139 -17.84 -4.83 6.04
CA ALA A 139 -16.80 -3.85 5.75
C ALA A 139 -17.04 -3.16 4.39
N GLN A 140 -17.41 -3.91 3.37
CA GLN A 140 -17.78 -3.37 2.05
C GLN A 140 -19.03 -2.48 2.13
N LYS A 141 -20.05 -2.89 2.89
CA LYS A 141 -21.27 -2.10 3.10
C LYS A 141 -20.96 -0.75 3.75
N ILE A 142 -20.17 -0.73 4.82
CA ILE A 142 -19.75 0.52 5.51
C ILE A 142 -18.87 1.38 4.61
N PHE A 143 -17.99 0.79 3.84
CA PHE A 143 -17.06 1.52 2.97
C PHE A 143 -17.79 2.21 1.79
N ASN A 144 -18.78 1.52 1.19
CA ASN A 144 -19.50 2.00 0.01
C ASN A 144 -20.60 3.01 0.36
N ASP A 145 -21.19 2.94 1.55
CA ASP A 145 -22.36 3.74 1.92
C ASP A 145 -22.19 4.38 3.30
N ARG A 146 -21.16 5.21 3.44
CA ARG A 146 -20.75 5.86 4.70
C ARG A 146 -21.89 6.64 5.37
N GLU A 147 -22.80 7.23 4.60
CA GLU A 147 -23.88 8.08 5.13
C GLU A 147 -25.20 7.34 5.40
N LYS A 148 -25.40 6.14 4.83
CA LYS A 148 -26.71 5.46 4.81
C LYS A 148 -26.66 3.98 5.16
N ALA A 149 -25.55 3.43 5.65
CA ALA A 149 -25.47 2.02 5.99
C ALA A 149 -26.47 1.67 7.11
N VAL A 150 -27.66 1.21 6.74
CA VAL A 150 -28.61 0.60 7.67
C VAL A 150 -28.08 -0.77 8.06
N ILE A 151 -27.76 -0.95 9.33
CA ILE A 151 -27.24 -2.19 9.88
C ILE A 151 -28.39 -2.97 10.50
N GLU A 152 -28.60 -4.17 9.98
CA GLU A 152 -29.65 -5.05 10.46
C GLU A 152 -29.34 -5.58 11.88
N PRO A 153 -30.35 -5.95 12.69
CA PRO A 153 -30.12 -6.44 14.06
C PRO A 153 -29.20 -7.67 14.15
N ASN A 154 -29.21 -8.54 13.15
CA ASN A 154 -28.34 -9.72 13.06
C ASN A 154 -26.87 -9.36 12.75
N GLU A 155 -26.60 -8.18 12.17
CA GLU A 155 -25.26 -7.68 11.88
C GLU A 155 -24.61 -6.99 13.09
N THR A 156 -25.32 -6.80 14.21
CA THR A 156 -24.82 -6.03 15.37
C THR A 156 -23.58 -6.65 16.00
N ILE A 157 -23.50 -7.98 16.09
CA ILE A 157 -22.32 -8.69 16.61
C ILE A 157 -21.14 -8.54 15.65
N THR A 158 -21.36 -8.80 14.37
CA THR A 158 -20.35 -8.64 13.31
C THR A 158 -19.82 -7.20 13.26
N LYS A 159 -20.70 -6.20 13.41
CA LYS A 159 -20.33 -4.79 13.49
C LYS A 159 -19.42 -4.49 14.68
N LYS A 160 -19.74 -4.99 15.87
CA LYS A 160 -18.90 -4.83 17.05
C LYS A 160 -17.53 -5.46 16.83
N LEU A 161 -17.47 -6.65 16.23
CA LEU A 161 -16.22 -7.32 15.88
C LEU A 161 -15.42 -6.49 14.87
N LEU A 162 -16.06 -5.98 13.81
CA LEU A 162 -15.39 -5.15 12.81
C LEU A 162 -14.80 -3.87 13.42
N MET A 163 -15.51 -3.22 14.33
CA MET A 163 -15.00 -2.05 15.06
C MET A 163 -13.81 -2.41 15.98
N LEU A 164 -13.80 -3.62 16.51
CA LEU A 164 -12.68 -4.10 17.32
C LEU A 164 -11.45 -4.42 16.48
N VAL A 165 -11.60 -5.02 15.30
CA VAL A 165 -10.50 -5.53 14.49
C VAL A 165 -10.06 -4.60 13.35
N GLY A 166 -10.91 -3.67 12.93
CA GLY A 166 -10.70 -2.83 11.75
C GLY A 166 -9.97 -1.51 11.99
N THR A 167 -9.61 -1.18 13.22
CA THR A 167 -9.05 0.12 13.58
C THR A 167 -7.53 0.16 13.46
N SER A 168 -7.00 1.20 12.80
CA SER A 168 -5.61 1.69 12.88
C SER A 168 -4.51 0.92 12.12
N VAL A 169 -4.78 0.48 10.90
CA VAL A 169 -3.73 0.02 9.98
C VAL A 169 -3.80 0.89 8.73
N GLY A 170 -2.89 1.83 8.53
CA GLY A 170 -2.87 2.83 7.45
C GLY A 170 -3.50 2.42 6.10
N GLY A 171 -4.05 3.39 5.33
CA GLY A 171 -4.58 3.21 3.97
C GLY A 171 -6.12 3.22 3.85
N ARG A 172 -6.60 3.28 2.61
CA ARG A 172 -8.03 3.46 2.27
C ARG A 172 -8.83 2.17 2.22
N GLN A 173 -8.18 1.05 1.92
CA GLN A 173 -8.85 -0.24 1.74
C GLN A 173 -9.36 -0.80 3.07
N PRO A 174 -10.59 -1.37 3.11
CA PRO A 174 -11.10 -2.07 4.28
C PRO A 174 -10.20 -3.21 4.69
N LYS A 175 -9.90 -3.29 5.99
CA LYS A 175 -9.00 -4.27 6.55
C LYS A 175 -9.32 -4.61 8.00
N ALA A 176 -8.78 -5.73 8.48
CA ALA A 176 -8.97 -6.21 9.84
C ALA A 176 -7.67 -6.74 10.43
N LEU A 177 -7.49 -6.55 11.74
CA LEU A 177 -6.41 -7.17 12.51
C LEU A 177 -6.92 -8.48 13.10
N ILE A 178 -6.33 -9.59 12.68
CA ILE A 178 -6.72 -10.93 13.12
C ILE A 178 -5.52 -11.69 13.68
N ALA A 179 -5.81 -12.66 14.53
CA ALA A 179 -4.85 -13.62 15.03
C ALA A 179 -5.26 -15.02 14.60
N ILE A 180 -4.33 -15.81 14.07
CA ILE A 180 -4.57 -17.16 13.56
C ILE A 180 -3.74 -18.14 14.37
N HIS A 181 -4.39 -19.12 14.96
CA HIS A 181 -3.72 -20.17 15.71
C HIS A 181 -2.89 -21.06 14.77
N ARG A 182 -1.62 -21.28 15.09
CA ARG A 182 -0.64 -21.97 14.24
C ARG A 182 -1.04 -23.39 13.87
N GLU A 183 -1.65 -24.14 14.82
CA GLU A 183 -1.98 -25.54 14.62
C GLU A 183 -3.41 -25.76 14.13
N THR A 184 -4.38 -25.03 14.70
CA THR A 184 -5.80 -25.27 14.42
C THR A 184 -6.38 -24.39 13.32
N GLY A 185 -5.69 -23.29 12.95
CA GLY A 185 -6.20 -22.31 12.03
C GLY A 185 -7.37 -21.44 12.60
N GLU A 186 -7.68 -21.56 13.89
CA GLU A 186 -8.72 -20.77 14.52
C GLU A 186 -8.41 -19.28 14.43
N ILE A 187 -9.41 -18.48 14.03
CA ILE A 187 -9.26 -17.03 13.83
C ILE A 187 -9.92 -16.27 14.96
N ARG A 188 -9.17 -15.36 15.56
CA ARG A 188 -9.60 -14.46 16.63
C ARG A 188 -9.24 -13.00 16.34
N SER A 189 -9.67 -12.08 17.21
CA SER A 189 -9.26 -10.68 17.13
C SER A 189 -7.75 -10.54 17.32
N GLY A 190 -7.07 -9.91 16.37
CA GLY A 190 -5.65 -9.55 16.46
C GLY A 190 -5.37 -8.34 17.38
N GLN A 191 -6.38 -7.84 18.07
CA GLN A 191 -6.27 -6.77 19.06
C GLN A 191 -6.03 -7.28 20.48
N ILE A 192 -6.21 -8.58 20.70
CA ILE A 192 -5.93 -9.21 21.99
C ILE A 192 -4.41 -9.38 22.08
N ALA A 193 -3.80 -8.80 23.10
CA ALA A 193 -2.40 -9.07 23.39
C ALA A 193 -2.22 -10.49 23.96
N GLU A 194 -1.08 -11.10 23.69
CA GLU A 194 -0.63 -12.34 24.35
C GLU A 194 -1.53 -13.57 24.13
N LEU A 195 -2.02 -13.78 22.92
CA LEU A 195 -2.65 -15.05 22.55
C LEU A 195 -1.57 -16.11 22.33
N GLU A 196 -1.52 -17.09 23.21
CA GLU A 196 -0.59 -18.22 23.11
C GLU A 196 -0.91 -19.07 21.87
N GLY A 197 0.11 -19.38 21.06
CA GLY A 197 -0.03 -20.20 19.87
C GLY A 197 -0.60 -19.48 18.63
N TYR A 198 -0.80 -18.15 18.69
CA TYR A 198 -1.33 -17.37 17.58
C TYR A 198 -0.26 -16.51 16.91
N ASP A 199 -0.37 -16.36 15.59
CA ASP A 199 0.33 -15.36 14.80
C ASP A 199 -0.63 -14.22 14.43
N TYR A 200 -0.11 -13.00 14.46
CA TYR A 200 -0.88 -11.78 14.21
C TYR A 200 -0.79 -11.36 12.76
N HIS A 201 -1.91 -10.98 12.17
CA HIS A 201 -2.02 -10.67 10.75
C HIS A 201 -2.85 -9.42 10.50
N ILE A 202 -2.58 -8.79 9.37
CA ILE A 202 -3.44 -7.82 8.72
C ILE A 202 -4.15 -8.54 7.57
N LEU A 203 -5.47 -8.50 7.57
CA LEU A 203 -6.31 -9.01 6.49
C LEU A 203 -6.88 -7.82 5.71
N LYS A 204 -6.49 -7.66 4.46
CA LYS A 204 -7.10 -6.69 3.54
C LYS A 204 -8.19 -7.37 2.76
N PHE A 205 -9.41 -6.81 2.82
CA PHE A 205 -10.55 -7.41 2.14
C PHE A 205 -10.41 -7.21 0.62
N GLY A 206 -10.60 -8.29 -0.12
CA GLY A 206 -10.52 -8.28 -1.57
C GLY A 206 -11.72 -7.62 -2.23
N ASN A 207 -11.60 -7.42 -3.52
CA ASN A 207 -12.69 -7.01 -4.39
C ASN A 207 -12.57 -7.79 -5.70
N VAL A 208 -13.50 -8.71 -5.91
CA VAL A 208 -13.49 -9.64 -7.08
C VAL A 208 -13.46 -8.89 -8.40
N ALA A 209 -14.18 -7.77 -8.51
CA ALA A 209 -14.23 -7.01 -9.75
C ALA A 209 -12.89 -6.35 -10.11
N ARG A 210 -12.04 -6.06 -9.11
CA ARG A 210 -10.77 -5.34 -9.30
C ARG A 210 -9.52 -6.19 -9.06
N SER A 211 -9.67 -7.45 -8.63
CA SER A 211 -8.55 -8.36 -8.30
C SER A 211 -7.49 -7.74 -7.37
N PHE A 212 -7.90 -6.90 -6.40
CA PHE A 212 -6.94 -6.19 -5.55
C PHE A 212 -6.07 -7.14 -4.71
N ALA A 213 -6.68 -8.16 -4.11
CA ALA A 213 -5.96 -9.11 -3.29
C ALA A 213 -4.96 -9.95 -4.12
N GLU A 214 -5.38 -10.37 -5.31
CA GLU A 214 -4.54 -11.13 -6.23
C GLU A 214 -3.39 -10.30 -6.81
N LEU A 215 -3.64 -9.02 -7.11
CA LEU A 215 -2.59 -8.10 -7.55
C LEU A 215 -1.58 -7.83 -6.43
N GLU A 216 -2.05 -7.55 -5.21
CA GLU A 216 -1.16 -7.33 -4.06
C GLU A 216 -0.32 -8.58 -3.76
N MET A 217 -0.92 -9.78 -3.88
CA MET A 217 -0.18 -11.05 -3.76
C MET A 217 0.85 -11.25 -4.89
N THR A 218 0.53 -10.81 -6.10
CA THR A 218 1.46 -10.82 -7.24
C THR A 218 2.66 -9.92 -6.98
N TYR A 219 2.42 -8.71 -6.48
CA TYR A 219 3.45 -7.74 -6.12
C TYR A 219 4.30 -8.21 -4.95
N TYR A 220 3.68 -8.80 -3.92
CA TYR A 220 4.40 -9.43 -2.81
C TYR A 220 5.41 -10.45 -3.32
N GLU A 221 4.99 -11.35 -4.21
CA GLU A 221 5.87 -12.40 -4.72
C GLU A 221 6.99 -11.83 -5.60
N MET A 222 6.70 -10.88 -6.48
CA MET A 222 7.73 -10.17 -7.25
C MET A 222 8.71 -9.44 -6.34
N ALA A 223 8.24 -8.77 -5.28
CA ALA A 223 9.10 -8.07 -4.33
C ALA A 223 10.04 -9.04 -3.59
N CYS A 224 9.52 -10.19 -3.14
CA CYS A 224 10.35 -11.25 -2.55
C CYS A 224 11.40 -11.80 -3.54
N MET A 225 11.01 -12.03 -4.81
CA MET A 225 11.94 -12.45 -5.87
C MET A 225 13.01 -11.38 -6.17
N ALA A 226 12.65 -10.11 -6.07
CA ALA A 226 13.58 -8.99 -6.19
C ALA A 226 14.53 -8.87 -4.98
N GLY A 227 14.34 -9.67 -3.93
CA GLY A 227 15.14 -9.65 -2.71
C GLY A 227 14.72 -8.60 -1.70
N ILE A 228 13.53 -8.02 -1.81
CA ILE A 228 12.94 -7.10 -0.83
C ILE A 228 12.47 -7.91 0.38
N HIS A 229 12.81 -7.43 1.56
CA HIS A 229 12.35 -8.04 2.80
C HIS A 229 10.89 -7.69 3.08
N MET A 230 10.01 -8.69 3.01
CA MET A 230 8.59 -8.58 3.32
C MET A 230 8.16 -9.64 4.33
N MET A 231 7.07 -9.37 5.06
CA MET A 231 6.50 -10.36 5.96
C MET A 231 5.76 -11.46 5.17
N PRO A 232 5.73 -12.71 5.67
CA PRO A 232 5.00 -13.80 5.05
C PRO A 232 3.56 -13.42 4.74
N SER A 233 3.16 -13.58 3.47
CA SER A 233 1.83 -13.19 2.98
C SER A 233 1.22 -14.31 2.15
N ARG A 234 -0.11 -14.38 2.14
CA ARG A 234 -0.87 -15.36 1.35
C ARG A 234 -2.27 -14.86 1.05
N LEU A 235 -2.92 -15.50 0.10
CA LEU A 235 -4.36 -15.33 -0.09
C LEU A 235 -5.14 -16.19 0.90
N LEU A 236 -6.17 -15.60 1.50
CA LEU A 236 -7.17 -16.27 2.31
C LEU A 236 -8.49 -16.24 1.54
N THR A 237 -9.09 -17.40 1.31
CA THR A 237 -10.39 -17.50 0.64
C THR A 237 -11.50 -17.65 1.67
N ALA A 238 -12.52 -16.82 1.61
CA ALA A 238 -13.73 -16.90 2.41
C ALA A 238 -14.93 -16.62 1.52
N ASP A 239 -15.94 -17.51 1.55
CA ASP A 239 -17.16 -17.44 0.73
C ASP A 239 -16.89 -17.18 -0.79
N GLY A 240 -15.84 -17.82 -1.32
CA GLY A 240 -15.43 -17.68 -2.72
C GLY A 240 -14.65 -16.40 -3.05
N GLU A 241 -14.54 -15.46 -2.13
CA GLU A 241 -13.73 -14.25 -2.30
C GLU A 241 -12.31 -14.45 -1.74
N LYS A 242 -11.33 -13.89 -2.44
CA LYS A 242 -9.93 -13.87 -2.01
C LYS A 242 -9.61 -12.58 -1.28
N HIS A 243 -8.90 -12.70 -0.18
CA HIS A 243 -8.43 -11.60 0.65
C HIS A 243 -6.91 -11.71 0.80
N PHE A 244 -6.21 -10.58 0.85
CA PHE A 244 -4.77 -10.56 1.09
C PHE A 244 -4.49 -10.59 2.59
N LEU A 245 -3.70 -11.57 3.02
CA LEU A 245 -3.31 -11.77 4.41
C LEU A 245 -1.81 -11.64 4.55
N THR A 246 -1.33 -10.73 5.40
CA THR A 246 0.09 -10.56 5.70
C THR A 246 0.33 -10.63 7.21
N GLN A 247 1.45 -11.23 7.61
CA GLN A 247 1.84 -11.29 9.02
C GLN A 247 2.29 -9.90 9.50
N ARG A 248 1.94 -9.54 10.72
CA ARG A 248 2.38 -8.28 11.34
C ARG A 248 3.83 -8.37 11.80
N PHE A 249 4.63 -7.38 11.48
CA PHE A 249 6.01 -7.25 11.92
C PHE A 249 6.15 -6.58 13.30
N ASP A 250 5.11 -5.91 13.76
CA ASP A 250 5.10 -5.19 15.03
C ASP A 250 4.63 -6.05 16.24
N ARG A 251 4.47 -7.34 16.00
CA ARG A 251 4.06 -8.32 17.01
C ARG A 251 4.96 -9.55 16.93
N GLU A 252 5.72 -9.79 17.96
CA GLU A 252 6.60 -10.95 18.07
C GLU A 252 6.57 -11.54 19.46
N ASN A 253 6.25 -12.83 19.59
CA ASN A 253 6.22 -13.57 20.88
C ASN A 253 5.46 -12.84 22.00
N GLY A 254 4.30 -12.25 21.70
CA GLY A 254 3.50 -11.49 22.62
C GLY A 254 4.00 -10.05 22.91
N GLN A 255 5.14 -9.67 22.35
CA GLN A 255 5.69 -8.32 22.51
C GLN A 255 5.24 -7.40 21.38
N LYS A 256 5.01 -6.14 21.72
CA LYS A 256 4.77 -5.06 20.77
C LYS A 256 6.08 -4.33 20.45
N TRP A 257 6.34 -4.08 19.17
CA TRP A 257 7.41 -3.20 18.72
C TRP A 257 6.87 -1.80 18.48
N HIS A 258 7.60 -0.77 18.94
CA HIS A 258 7.20 0.60 18.66
C HIS A 258 7.45 0.95 17.19
N LEU A 259 6.56 1.70 16.57
CA LEU A 259 6.62 2.08 15.15
C LEU A 259 6.57 3.59 14.98
N GLN A 260 7.36 4.08 14.02
CA GLN A 260 7.28 5.44 13.50
C GLN A 260 7.44 5.40 11.97
N THR A 261 6.53 6.01 11.23
CA THR A 261 6.71 6.19 9.77
C THR A 261 7.76 7.27 9.48
N LEU A 262 8.21 7.36 8.23
CA LEU A 262 9.03 8.47 7.77
C LEU A 262 8.33 9.81 8.01
N ALA A 263 7.01 9.88 7.80
CA ALA A 263 6.21 11.09 8.09
C ALA A 263 6.23 11.49 9.58
N ALA A 264 6.35 10.54 10.49
CA ALA A 264 6.48 10.81 11.92
C ALA A 264 7.90 11.18 12.34
N MET A 265 8.89 10.62 11.65
CA MET A 265 10.33 10.89 11.88
C MET A 265 10.80 12.21 11.27
N ASN A 266 10.28 12.57 10.11
CA ASN A 266 10.54 13.79 9.39
C ASN A 266 9.29 14.23 8.61
N PRO A 267 8.46 15.13 9.17
CA PRO A 267 7.23 15.59 8.55
C PRO A 267 7.38 16.22 7.16
N ASP A 268 8.55 16.76 6.88
CA ASP A 268 8.87 17.43 5.61
C ASP A 268 9.53 16.46 4.60
N ALA A 269 9.62 15.17 4.93
CA ALA A 269 10.25 14.20 4.04
C ALA A 269 9.38 13.96 2.79
N ASP A 270 9.95 14.31 1.63
CA ASP A 270 9.37 14.20 0.31
C ASP A 270 10.28 13.50 -0.72
N SER A 271 11.39 12.91 -0.27
CA SER A 271 12.39 12.30 -1.16
C SER A 271 13.07 11.07 -0.54
N TYR A 272 13.60 10.20 -1.40
CA TYR A 272 14.39 9.04 -1.00
C TYR A 272 15.72 9.44 -0.34
N GLU A 273 16.29 10.59 -0.69
CA GLU A 273 17.47 11.15 -0.03
C GLU A 273 17.19 11.46 1.44
N GLN A 274 16.02 12.02 1.74
CA GLN A 274 15.62 12.32 3.13
C GLN A 274 15.31 11.03 3.90
N LEU A 275 14.72 10.01 3.26
CA LEU A 275 14.54 8.69 3.85
C LEU A 275 15.90 8.08 4.25
N LEU A 276 16.91 8.12 3.36
CA LEU A 276 18.27 7.68 3.67
C LEU A 276 18.93 8.53 4.78
N SER A 277 18.63 9.83 4.82
CA SER A 277 19.11 10.71 5.90
C SER A 277 18.57 10.28 7.26
N VAL A 278 17.28 9.92 7.35
CA VAL A 278 16.68 9.37 8.59
C VAL A 278 17.40 8.08 9.01
N CYS A 279 17.69 7.18 8.07
CA CYS A 279 18.44 5.95 8.37
C CYS A 279 19.81 6.25 8.98
N ARG A 280 20.53 7.23 8.45
CA ARG A 280 21.84 7.67 8.99
C ARG A 280 21.71 8.25 10.39
N HIS A 281 20.68 9.06 10.65
CA HIS A 281 20.42 9.62 11.99
C HIS A 281 20.05 8.55 13.02
N LEU A 282 19.36 7.49 12.60
CA LEU A 282 19.04 6.34 13.44
C LEU A 282 20.20 5.33 13.56
N HIS A 283 21.36 5.61 12.93
CA HIS A 283 22.54 4.74 12.90
C HIS A 283 22.23 3.32 12.40
N LEU A 284 21.36 3.21 11.38
CA LEU A 284 21.04 1.92 10.79
C LEU A 284 22.22 1.37 9.96
N PRO A 285 22.36 0.05 9.82
CA PRO A 285 23.43 -0.57 9.04
C PRO A 285 23.42 -0.13 7.56
N ASP A 286 24.58 -0.09 6.90
CA ASP A 286 24.74 0.26 5.47
C ASP A 286 23.83 -0.58 4.56
N ALA A 287 23.59 -1.85 4.89
CA ALA A 287 22.67 -2.73 4.17
C ALA A 287 21.22 -2.17 4.09
N THR A 288 20.85 -1.28 5.02
CA THR A 288 19.55 -0.59 4.97
C THR A 288 19.45 0.34 3.77
N GLY A 289 20.56 0.99 3.41
CA GLY A 289 20.61 1.83 2.20
C GLY A 289 20.38 1.02 0.92
N GLU A 290 21.00 -0.16 0.80
CA GLU A 290 20.78 -1.07 -0.33
C GLU A 290 19.32 -1.57 -0.39
N GLU A 291 18.70 -1.87 0.76
CA GLU A 291 17.30 -2.28 0.84
C GLU A 291 16.35 -1.14 0.39
N ILE A 292 16.58 0.11 0.84
CA ILE A 292 15.81 1.28 0.39
C ILE A 292 15.98 1.51 -1.10
N PHE A 293 17.20 1.43 -1.60
CA PHE A 293 17.47 1.55 -3.03
C PHE A 293 16.74 0.47 -3.84
N ARG A 294 16.72 -0.76 -3.36
CA ARG A 294 15.98 -1.87 -3.98
C ARG A 294 14.49 -1.60 -4.03
N ARG A 295 13.91 -1.11 -2.93
CA ARG A 295 12.48 -0.71 -2.87
C ARG A 295 12.18 0.44 -3.84
N MET A 296 13.05 1.45 -3.90
CA MET A 296 12.92 2.58 -4.82
C MET A 296 12.91 2.12 -6.28
N VAL A 297 13.87 1.29 -6.68
CA VAL A 297 13.96 0.72 -8.03
C VAL A 297 12.73 -0.14 -8.34
N PHE A 298 12.27 -0.94 -7.38
CA PHE A 298 11.06 -1.76 -7.52
C PHE A 298 9.83 -0.87 -7.68
N ASN A 299 9.65 0.15 -6.83
CA ASN A 299 8.53 1.07 -6.91
C ASN A 299 8.44 1.71 -8.30
N TYR A 300 9.57 2.14 -8.84
CA TYR A 300 9.61 2.75 -10.18
C TYR A 300 9.29 1.73 -11.28
N LEU A 301 10.02 0.65 -11.37
CA LEU A 301 9.87 -0.33 -12.46
C LEU A 301 8.53 -1.08 -12.39
N ALA A 302 7.99 -1.30 -11.18
CA ALA A 302 6.71 -1.95 -10.95
C ALA A 302 5.52 -0.97 -10.89
N ASN A 303 5.73 0.32 -11.13
CA ASN A 303 4.71 1.36 -11.06
C ASN A 303 3.92 1.35 -9.73
N ASN A 304 4.62 1.12 -8.61
CA ASN A 304 4.08 1.33 -7.28
C ASN A 304 4.32 2.79 -6.88
N THR A 305 3.46 3.67 -7.36
CA THR A 305 3.62 5.13 -7.24
C THR A 305 3.00 5.72 -5.97
N ASP A 306 2.37 4.90 -5.12
CA ASP A 306 1.89 5.32 -3.79
C ASP A 306 2.99 5.18 -2.71
N ASP A 307 4.21 5.47 -3.10
CA ASP A 307 5.43 5.38 -2.29
C ASP A 307 5.59 6.59 -1.35
N HIS A 308 4.50 7.01 -0.69
CA HIS A 308 4.50 8.16 0.20
C HIS A 308 5.24 7.88 1.53
N ASN A 309 5.55 8.94 2.26
CA ASN A 309 6.32 8.88 3.50
C ASN A 309 5.69 8.08 4.65
N LYS A 310 4.42 7.66 4.55
CA LYS A 310 3.79 6.72 5.48
C LYS A 310 3.98 5.24 5.09
N ASN A 311 4.46 4.95 3.87
CA ASN A 311 4.75 3.58 3.42
C ASN A 311 6.19 3.13 3.70
N PHE A 312 6.95 3.97 4.41
CA PHE A 312 8.26 3.64 4.97
C PHE A 312 8.22 3.83 6.48
N SER A 313 8.51 2.78 7.23
CA SER A 313 8.48 2.82 8.69
C SER A 313 9.75 2.28 9.31
N PHE A 314 9.96 2.71 10.54
CA PHE A 314 11.04 2.27 11.41
C PHE A 314 10.44 1.65 12.65
N MET A 315 11.05 0.57 13.12
CA MET A 315 10.62 -0.12 14.33
C MET A 315 11.70 -0.07 15.40
N LEU A 316 11.26 0.17 16.63
CA LEU A 316 12.11 0.20 17.80
C LEU A 316 11.81 -1.02 18.68
N SER A 317 12.84 -1.77 19.00
CA SER A 317 12.72 -2.90 19.92
C SER A 317 12.62 -2.42 21.39
N PRO A 318 12.09 -3.25 22.29
CA PRO A 318 12.14 -2.98 23.74
C PRO A 318 13.56 -2.80 24.28
N ASN A 319 14.58 -3.25 23.55
CA ASN A 319 16.00 -3.08 23.89
C ASN A 319 16.59 -1.76 23.37
N GLY A 320 15.81 -0.90 22.75
CA GLY A 320 16.25 0.41 22.26
C GLY A 320 16.94 0.42 20.90
N GLN A 321 16.82 -0.65 20.13
CA GLN A 321 17.43 -0.75 18.79
C GLN A 321 16.42 -0.39 17.69
N TRP A 322 16.76 0.55 16.84
CA TRP A 322 16.00 0.92 15.66
C TRP A 322 16.36 0.01 14.47
N ALA A 323 15.37 -0.28 13.64
CA ALA A 323 15.53 -0.97 12.37
C ALA A 323 14.51 -0.46 11.34
N LEU A 324 14.82 -0.59 10.05
CA LEU A 324 13.83 -0.42 8.98
C LEU A 324 12.83 -1.59 9.05
N THR A 325 11.54 -1.31 8.92
CA THR A 325 10.53 -2.39 8.87
C THR A 325 10.64 -3.21 7.58
N PRO A 326 10.15 -4.45 7.55
CA PRO A 326 9.79 -5.10 6.30
C PRO A 326 8.94 -4.18 5.42
N ALA A 327 9.03 -4.32 4.10
CA ALA A 327 8.20 -3.55 3.17
C ALA A 327 6.73 -3.99 3.26
N TYR A 328 5.82 -3.07 2.99
CA TYR A 328 4.38 -3.27 2.99
C TYR A 328 3.70 -2.34 1.99
N ASP A 329 2.44 -2.58 1.70
CA ASP A 329 1.62 -1.78 0.77
C ASP A 329 2.26 -1.61 -0.63
N MET A 330 2.92 -2.67 -1.11
CA MET A 330 3.50 -2.71 -2.45
C MET A 330 2.49 -3.29 -3.43
N THR A 331 1.94 -2.45 -4.32
CA THR A 331 0.97 -2.87 -5.34
C THR A 331 0.96 -1.90 -6.51
N PHE A 332 0.31 -2.28 -7.61
CA PHE A 332 0.09 -1.39 -8.75
C PHE A 332 -0.93 -0.31 -8.42
N ILE A 333 -0.64 0.93 -8.79
CA ILE A 333 -1.51 2.06 -8.51
C ILE A 333 -2.22 2.53 -9.79
N PHE A 334 -3.55 2.47 -9.74
CA PHE A 334 -4.43 3.05 -10.75
C PHE A 334 -4.81 4.48 -10.37
N ASN A 335 -4.97 5.35 -11.36
CA ASN A 335 -5.47 6.70 -11.12
C ASN A 335 -6.91 6.71 -10.56
N VAL A 336 -7.39 7.87 -10.16
CA VAL A 336 -8.72 8.06 -9.53
C VAL A 336 -9.88 7.52 -10.39
N GLY A 337 -9.71 7.37 -11.69
CA GLY A 337 -10.68 6.71 -12.60
C GLY A 337 -10.59 5.19 -12.60
N GLY A 338 -9.53 4.62 -12.05
CA GLY A 338 -9.33 3.18 -11.89
C GLY A 338 -8.97 2.42 -13.18
N TYR A 339 -8.61 3.12 -14.26
CA TYR A 339 -8.36 2.52 -15.57
C TYR A 339 -7.03 2.91 -16.21
N GLN A 340 -6.30 3.84 -15.63
CA GLN A 340 -4.98 4.25 -16.12
C GLN A 340 -3.96 4.20 -14.98
N PRO A 341 -2.69 3.87 -15.28
CA PRO A 341 -1.63 3.90 -14.29
C PRO A 341 -1.39 5.34 -13.82
N GLN A 342 -1.18 5.51 -12.52
CA GLN A 342 -0.63 6.75 -11.99
C GLN A 342 0.85 6.80 -12.35
N ARG A 343 1.37 7.95 -12.75
CA ARG A 343 2.77 8.07 -13.20
C ARG A 343 3.68 8.77 -12.22
N GLU A 344 3.13 9.69 -11.42
CA GLU A 344 3.91 10.46 -10.45
C GLU A 344 4.06 9.68 -9.15
N HIS A 345 5.28 9.52 -8.70
CA HIS A 345 5.62 8.98 -7.39
C HIS A 345 5.29 10.00 -6.29
N CYS A 346 5.12 9.53 -5.07
CA CYS A 346 4.92 10.41 -3.92
C CYS A 346 6.24 10.93 -3.35
N LEU A 347 7.32 10.14 -3.41
CA LEU A 347 8.65 10.57 -3.05
C LEU A 347 9.47 10.91 -4.29
N MET A 348 10.16 12.05 -4.25
CA MET A 348 11.12 12.43 -5.27
C MET A 348 12.39 11.57 -5.20
N MET A 349 13.00 11.41 -6.35
CA MET A 349 14.39 10.96 -6.49
C MET A 349 15.14 12.01 -7.31
N ARG A 350 16.19 12.61 -6.75
CA ARG A 350 16.96 13.70 -7.37
C ARG A 350 16.07 14.86 -7.87
N GLY A 351 15.04 15.20 -7.08
CA GLY A 351 14.10 16.28 -7.38
C GLY A 351 13.06 15.96 -8.47
N LYS A 352 12.93 14.70 -8.89
CA LYS A 352 11.96 14.25 -9.89
C LYS A 352 10.92 13.32 -9.26
N LEU A 353 9.65 13.47 -9.65
CA LEU A 353 8.55 12.57 -9.28
C LEU A 353 8.25 11.51 -10.35
N THR A 354 8.79 11.68 -11.55
CA THR A 354 8.58 10.80 -12.72
C THR A 354 9.79 10.83 -13.65
N ASP A 355 9.78 10.00 -14.68
CA ASP A 355 10.78 9.95 -15.76
C ASP A 355 12.22 9.75 -15.24
N TRP A 356 12.38 8.79 -14.30
CA TRP A 356 13.69 8.43 -13.77
C TRP A 356 14.45 7.58 -14.77
N SER A 357 15.51 8.15 -15.34
CA SER A 357 16.39 7.37 -16.22
C SER A 357 17.28 6.42 -15.42
N LYS A 358 17.82 5.40 -16.10
CA LYS A 358 18.79 4.49 -15.46
C LYS A 358 20.04 5.25 -14.99
N GLU A 359 20.44 6.29 -15.72
CA GLU A 359 21.54 7.18 -15.35
C GLU A 359 21.24 7.97 -14.07
N ASP A 360 20.01 8.50 -13.92
CA ASP A 360 19.59 9.19 -12.69
C ASP A 360 19.69 8.26 -11.48
N ILE A 361 19.24 7.01 -11.62
CA ILE A 361 19.30 5.99 -10.57
C ILE A 361 20.73 5.62 -10.20
N MET A 362 21.60 5.48 -11.20
CA MET A 362 23.02 5.18 -10.94
C MET A 362 23.72 6.36 -10.24
N LEU A 363 23.43 7.59 -10.63
CA LEU A 363 23.94 8.79 -9.95
C LEU A 363 23.40 8.91 -8.51
N PHE A 364 22.12 8.57 -8.29
CA PHE A 364 21.57 8.49 -6.93
C PHE A 364 22.34 7.48 -6.09
N ALA A 365 22.61 6.29 -6.64
CA ALA A 365 23.35 5.24 -5.95
C ALA A 365 24.77 5.69 -5.57
N GLU A 366 25.49 6.33 -6.51
CA GLU A 366 26.83 6.89 -6.27
C GLU A 366 26.81 7.95 -5.16
N GLN A 367 25.87 8.90 -5.22
CA GLN A 367 25.76 10.00 -4.24
C GLN A 367 25.38 9.55 -2.83
N ASN A 368 24.80 8.36 -2.70
CA ASN A 368 24.34 7.81 -1.42
C ASN A 368 25.14 6.57 -0.97
N ASP A 369 26.32 6.31 -1.56
CA ASP A 369 27.21 5.20 -1.23
C ASP A 369 26.54 3.82 -1.34
N ILE A 370 25.57 3.66 -2.26
CA ILE A 370 24.89 2.37 -2.50
C ILE A 370 25.78 1.44 -3.31
N ARG A 371 26.19 0.35 -2.68
CA ARG A 371 26.96 -0.69 -3.34
C ARG A 371 26.04 -1.62 -4.15
N ASN A 372 26.60 -2.30 -5.14
CA ASN A 372 25.89 -3.30 -5.96
C ASN A 372 24.67 -2.76 -6.72
N ALA A 373 24.58 -1.46 -7.01
CA ALA A 373 23.41 -0.83 -7.64
C ALA A 373 22.96 -1.54 -8.93
N GLU A 374 23.89 -1.81 -9.88
CA GLU A 374 23.56 -2.52 -11.13
C GLU A 374 23.01 -3.93 -10.90
N LYS A 375 23.59 -4.67 -9.93
CA LYS A 375 23.11 -6.01 -9.55
C LYS A 375 21.69 -5.92 -8.99
N ILE A 376 21.41 -4.95 -8.12
CA ILE A 376 20.10 -4.72 -7.54
C ILE A 376 19.07 -4.40 -8.64
N ILE A 377 19.40 -3.49 -9.54
CA ILE A 377 18.54 -3.13 -10.69
C ILE A 377 18.23 -4.36 -11.53
N GLY A 378 19.22 -5.19 -11.87
CA GLY A 378 19.06 -6.41 -12.64
C GLY A 378 18.15 -7.44 -11.93
N GLN A 379 18.30 -7.61 -10.62
CA GLN A 379 17.45 -8.49 -9.81
C GLN A 379 15.99 -8.03 -9.82
N VAL A 380 15.75 -6.75 -9.62
CA VAL A 380 14.41 -6.16 -9.64
C VAL A 380 13.77 -6.31 -11.01
N ALA A 381 14.47 -5.95 -12.09
CA ALA A 381 13.96 -6.09 -13.45
C ALA A 381 13.59 -7.56 -13.78
N THR A 382 14.45 -8.51 -13.38
CA THR A 382 14.20 -9.96 -13.57
C THR A 382 12.93 -10.41 -12.85
N ALA A 383 12.70 -9.95 -11.63
CA ALA A 383 11.50 -10.26 -10.87
C ALA A 383 10.24 -9.70 -11.53
N ILE A 384 10.29 -8.45 -12.00
CA ILE A 384 9.15 -7.78 -12.65
C ILE A 384 8.77 -8.45 -13.98
N MET A 385 9.74 -8.95 -14.73
CA MET A 385 9.48 -9.73 -15.96
C MET A 385 8.65 -11.00 -15.71
N GLN A 386 8.55 -11.48 -14.47
CA GLN A 386 7.69 -12.63 -14.11
C GLN A 386 6.24 -12.23 -13.83
N PHE A 387 5.89 -10.96 -13.91
CA PHE A 387 4.57 -10.44 -13.54
C PHE A 387 3.42 -11.28 -14.12
N ARG A 388 3.37 -11.48 -15.45
CA ARG A 388 2.28 -12.21 -16.11
C ARG A 388 2.13 -13.64 -15.56
N THR A 389 3.24 -14.35 -15.39
CA THR A 389 3.25 -15.73 -14.88
C THR A 389 2.70 -15.80 -13.48
N ILE A 390 3.12 -14.89 -12.60
CA ILE A 390 2.71 -14.83 -11.21
C ILE A 390 1.25 -14.38 -11.10
N ALA A 391 0.83 -13.36 -11.86
CA ALA A 391 -0.53 -12.84 -11.87
C ALA A 391 -1.55 -13.89 -12.30
N LEU A 392 -1.26 -14.66 -13.36
CA LEU A 392 -2.10 -15.78 -13.80
C LEU A 392 -2.23 -16.85 -12.73
N ARG A 393 -1.14 -17.20 -12.05
CA ARG A 393 -1.15 -18.21 -10.98
C ARG A 393 -2.00 -17.77 -9.79
N HIS A 394 -2.01 -16.48 -9.42
CA HIS A 394 -2.85 -15.96 -8.35
C HIS A 394 -4.30 -15.70 -8.78
N GLY A 395 -4.58 -15.75 -10.09
CA GLY A 395 -5.93 -15.61 -10.64
C GLY A 395 -6.33 -14.13 -10.80
N VAL A 396 -5.37 -13.25 -11.07
CA VAL A 396 -5.66 -11.88 -11.51
C VAL A 396 -6.45 -11.95 -12.81
N ARG A 397 -7.50 -11.14 -12.95
CA ARG A 397 -8.33 -11.10 -14.15
C ARG A 397 -7.51 -10.63 -15.36
N HIS A 398 -7.74 -11.24 -16.52
CA HIS A 398 -6.96 -10.99 -17.74
C HIS A 398 -6.95 -9.51 -18.16
N GLU A 399 -8.04 -8.79 -17.94
CA GLU A 399 -8.14 -7.36 -18.24
C GLU A 399 -7.13 -6.53 -17.44
N TRP A 400 -6.89 -6.87 -16.17
CA TRP A 400 -5.92 -6.19 -15.33
C TRP A 400 -4.49 -6.62 -15.63
N ILE A 401 -4.28 -7.91 -15.98
CA ILE A 401 -2.96 -8.39 -16.39
C ILE A 401 -2.45 -7.59 -17.59
N GLY A 402 -3.26 -7.42 -18.64
CA GLY A 402 -2.86 -6.68 -19.83
C GLY A 402 -2.50 -5.23 -19.53
N CYS A 403 -3.35 -4.54 -18.77
CA CYS A 403 -3.14 -3.13 -18.41
C CYS A 403 -1.85 -2.92 -17.58
N VAL A 404 -1.64 -3.75 -16.56
CA VAL A 404 -0.47 -3.65 -15.69
C VAL A 404 0.80 -4.01 -16.45
N GLU A 405 0.81 -5.13 -17.17
CA GLU A 405 1.98 -5.58 -17.93
C GLU A 405 2.45 -4.56 -18.95
N GLU A 406 1.52 -3.93 -19.67
CA GLU A 406 1.87 -2.88 -20.64
C GLU A 406 2.65 -1.75 -19.96
N CYS A 407 2.20 -1.32 -18.80
CA CYS A 407 2.88 -0.29 -18.01
C CYS A 407 4.28 -0.72 -17.57
N LEU A 408 4.43 -1.93 -17.01
CA LEU A 408 5.71 -2.46 -16.55
C LEU A 408 6.71 -2.61 -17.72
N MET A 409 6.23 -3.04 -18.89
CA MET A 409 7.07 -3.21 -20.07
C MET A 409 7.60 -1.88 -20.63
N VAL A 410 6.90 -0.76 -20.44
CA VAL A 410 7.39 0.58 -20.82
C VAL A 410 8.68 0.87 -20.04
N HIS A 411 8.67 0.81 -18.74
CA HIS A 411 9.85 1.10 -17.90
C HIS A 411 11.01 0.12 -18.14
N LEU A 412 10.71 -1.17 -18.32
CA LEU A 412 11.73 -2.17 -18.63
C LEU A 412 12.41 -1.91 -19.99
N ARG A 413 11.66 -1.43 -20.99
CA ARG A 413 12.21 -1.05 -22.30
C ARG A 413 13.06 0.22 -22.20
N GLU A 414 12.56 1.25 -21.52
CA GLU A 414 13.29 2.52 -21.31
C GLU A 414 14.65 2.28 -20.65
N TRP A 415 14.76 1.28 -19.77
CA TRP A 415 16.01 0.91 -19.10
C TRP A 415 16.81 -0.18 -19.82
N GLY A 416 16.35 -0.63 -21.01
CA GLY A 416 17.08 -1.58 -21.87
C GLY A 416 17.03 -3.04 -21.41
N PHE A 417 16.10 -3.42 -20.53
CA PHE A 417 15.95 -4.82 -20.10
C PHE A 417 15.13 -5.67 -21.07
N VAL A 418 14.30 -5.04 -21.88
CA VAL A 418 13.49 -5.67 -22.91
C VAL A 418 13.75 -4.93 -24.21
N GLU A 419 14.00 -5.69 -25.28
CA GLU A 419 14.15 -5.07 -26.59
C GLU A 419 12.88 -4.28 -26.96
N THR A 420 13.07 -3.11 -27.52
CA THR A 420 12.00 -2.37 -28.19
C THR A 420 11.56 -3.22 -29.39
N GLN A 421 10.67 -4.18 -29.14
CA GLN A 421 9.91 -4.68 -30.28
C GLN A 421 9.08 -3.49 -30.79
N PRO A 422 9.16 -3.16 -32.06
CA PRO A 422 8.19 -2.24 -32.63
C PRO A 422 6.80 -2.80 -32.27
N ASN A 423 5.89 -1.93 -31.78
CA ASN A 423 4.50 -2.28 -31.47
C ASN A 423 3.72 -2.67 -32.75
N ASN A 424 4.43 -3.25 -33.67
CA ASN A 424 4.03 -3.63 -34.99
C ASN A 424 3.91 -5.12 -35.01
N LYS A 425 2.70 -5.62 -35.13
CA LYS A 425 2.45 -7.04 -35.34
C LYS A 425 2.27 -7.26 -36.85
N GLU A 426 3.01 -8.20 -37.37
CA GLU A 426 2.95 -8.61 -38.76
C GLU A 426 2.46 -10.06 -38.84
N TRP A 427 1.51 -10.30 -39.72
CA TRP A 427 0.98 -11.64 -40.02
C TRP A 427 0.96 -11.87 -41.50
N ILE A 428 1.18 -13.10 -41.89
CA ILE A 428 0.91 -13.56 -43.26
C ILE A 428 -0.33 -14.45 -43.15
N LEU A 429 -1.44 -13.96 -43.70
CA LEU A 429 -2.69 -14.68 -43.75
C LEU A 429 -2.80 -15.40 -45.08
N GLN A 430 -3.09 -16.70 -45.06
CA GLN A 430 -3.29 -17.50 -46.24
C GLN A 430 -4.79 -17.81 -46.39
N SER A 431 -5.39 -17.31 -47.47
CA SER A 431 -6.75 -17.65 -47.88
C SER A 431 -6.69 -18.26 -49.28
N GLY A 432 -6.85 -19.57 -49.39
CA GLY A 432 -6.66 -20.28 -50.66
C GLY A 432 -5.25 -20.16 -51.22
N GLN A 433 -5.12 -19.55 -52.41
CA GLN A 433 -3.83 -19.26 -53.06
C GLN A 433 -3.33 -17.84 -52.83
N SER A 434 -4.08 -16.98 -52.10
CA SER A 434 -3.71 -15.60 -51.88
C SER A 434 -3.02 -15.46 -50.52
N LEU A 435 -1.86 -14.78 -50.51
CA LEU A 435 -1.13 -14.38 -49.32
C LEU A 435 -1.42 -12.90 -49.04
N THR A 436 -1.94 -12.60 -47.86
CA THR A 436 -2.20 -11.24 -47.41
C THR A 436 -1.22 -10.90 -46.29
N HIS A 437 -0.36 -9.91 -46.54
CA HIS A 437 0.45 -9.35 -45.47
C HIS A 437 -0.39 -8.34 -44.68
N VAL A 438 -0.51 -8.58 -43.38
CA VAL A 438 -1.22 -7.71 -42.47
C VAL A 438 -0.23 -7.13 -41.46
N TYR A 439 -0.25 -5.82 -41.35
CA TYR A 439 0.61 -5.08 -40.44
C TYR A 439 -0.24 -4.16 -39.56
N LEU A 440 -0.04 -4.25 -38.24
CA LEU A 440 -0.74 -3.45 -37.24
C LEU A 440 0.25 -2.56 -36.55
N GLU A 441 0.02 -1.25 -36.60
CA GLU A 441 0.83 -0.22 -35.97
C GLU A 441 0.01 0.52 -34.92
N GLN A 442 0.54 0.64 -33.71
CA GLN A 442 -0.04 1.51 -32.71
C GLN A 442 0.46 2.95 -32.95
N ALA A 443 -0.45 3.83 -33.33
CA ALA A 443 -0.15 5.21 -33.65
C ALA A 443 -0.39 6.19 -32.49
N TYR A 444 0.04 7.44 -32.71
CA TYR A 444 -0.10 8.52 -31.72
C TYR A 444 -1.54 8.72 -31.23
N LYS A 445 -1.74 9.05 -29.96
CA LYS A 445 -3.05 9.17 -29.26
C LYS A 445 -3.85 7.87 -29.13
N GLY A 446 -3.18 6.72 -29.12
CA GLY A 446 -3.84 5.43 -28.98
C GLY A 446 -4.61 4.96 -30.21
N ASN A 447 -4.44 5.60 -31.38
CA ASN A 447 -5.01 5.10 -32.61
C ASN A 447 -4.29 3.83 -33.07
N ILE A 448 -5.01 2.96 -33.75
CA ILE A 448 -4.44 1.75 -34.37
C ILE A 448 -4.54 1.92 -35.89
N HIS A 449 -3.43 1.67 -36.56
CA HIS A 449 -3.38 1.58 -38.02
C HIS A 449 -3.25 0.10 -38.39
N LEU A 450 -4.20 -0.39 -39.16
CA LEU A 450 -4.16 -1.71 -39.78
C LEU A 450 -3.85 -1.56 -41.25
N TYR A 451 -2.84 -2.22 -41.72
CA TYR A 451 -2.46 -2.29 -43.15
C TYR A 451 -2.66 -3.72 -43.64
N ALA A 452 -3.26 -3.88 -44.78
CA ALA A 452 -3.31 -5.19 -45.43
C ALA A 452 -2.84 -5.06 -46.88
N THR A 453 -1.87 -5.86 -47.28
CA THR A 453 -1.31 -5.90 -48.63
C THR A 453 -1.74 -7.17 -49.34
N ILE A 454 -2.51 -7.03 -50.39
CA ILE A 454 -3.00 -8.12 -51.22
C ILE A 454 -2.61 -7.85 -52.67
N ASN A 455 -1.94 -8.81 -53.29
CA ASN A 455 -1.49 -8.69 -54.71
C ASN A 455 -0.73 -7.38 -54.98
N GLY A 456 0.11 -6.94 -54.04
CA GLY A 456 0.90 -5.71 -54.14
C GLY A 456 0.17 -4.41 -53.86
N ASN A 457 -1.13 -4.43 -53.60
CA ASN A 457 -1.91 -3.26 -53.21
C ASN A 457 -2.11 -3.21 -51.71
N THR A 458 -1.70 -2.12 -51.07
CA THR A 458 -1.84 -1.92 -49.61
C THR A 458 -3.03 -1.02 -49.32
N ARG A 459 -3.93 -1.49 -48.48
CA ARG A 459 -4.99 -0.68 -47.87
C ARG A 459 -4.66 -0.39 -46.43
N ARG A 460 -5.11 0.77 -45.93
CA ARG A 460 -4.93 1.24 -44.55
C ARG A 460 -6.27 1.58 -43.93
N TRP A 461 -6.50 1.07 -42.72
CA TRP A 461 -7.62 1.48 -41.86
C TRP A 461 -7.07 2.13 -40.62
N VAL A 462 -7.78 3.14 -40.12
CA VAL A 462 -7.42 3.86 -38.88
C VAL A 462 -8.56 3.67 -37.88
N PHE A 463 -8.26 3.05 -36.74
CA PHE A 463 -9.20 2.85 -35.66
C PHE A 463 -8.88 3.81 -34.53
N ARG A 464 -9.88 4.55 -34.08
CA ARG A 464 -9.79 5.45 -32.90
C ARG A 464 -10.40 4.77 -31.70
N PRO A 465 -9.97 5.09 -30.45
CA PRO A 465 -10.53 4.52 -29.23
C PRO A 465 -12.05 4.62 -29.08
N SER A 466 -12.67 5.59 -29.74
CA SER A 466 -14.13 5.80 -29.75
C SER A 466 -14.91 4.95 -30.75
N MET A 467 -14.23 4.21 -31.61
CA MET A 467 -14.88 3.38 -32.66
C MET A 467 -15.26 2.00 -32.09
N PRO A 468 -16.45 1.43 -32.44
CA PRO A 468 -16.84 0.11 -31.99
C PRO A 468 -15.85 -1.01 -32.35
N GLU A 469 -15.24 -0.91 -33.52
CA GLU A 469 -14.28 -1.88 -34.05
C GLU A 469 -12.92 -1.81 -33.33
N TYR A 470 -12.62 -0.69 -32.66
CA TYR A 470 -11.33 -0.49 -31.99
C TYR A 470 -11.04 -1.59 -30.98
N LYS A 471 -12.02 -1.94 -30.15
CA LYS A 471 -11.89 -2.99 -29.14
C LYS A 471 -11.63 -4.35 -29.78
N LEU A 472 -12.34 -4.67 -30.87
CA LEU A 472 -12.18 -5.91 -31.60
C LEU A 472 -10.77 -6.02 -32.21
N ILE A 473 -10.26 -4.95 -32.82
CA ILE A 473 -8.92 -4.92 -33.43
C ILE A 473 -7.82 -4.99 -32.37
N MET A 474 -8.02 -4.34 -31.21
CA MET A 474 -7.10 -4.47 -30.06
C MET A 474 -7.06 -5.90 -29.56
N GLU A 475 -8.21 -6.53 -29.36
CA GLU A 475 -8.29 -7.92 -28.89
C GLU A 475 -7.63 -8.88 -29.90
N MET A 476 -7.82 -8.69 -31.19
CA MET A 476 -7.13 -9.46 -32.24
C MET A 476 -5.61 -9.25 -32.26
N GLY A 477 -5.15 -8.06 -31.85
CA GLY A 477 -3.72 -7.74 -31.76
C GLY A 477 -3.03 -8.27 -30.50
N ILE A 478 -3.74 -8.46 -29.39
CA ILE A 478 -3.19 -8.79 -28.07
C ILE A 478 -3.42 -10.26 -27.70
N THR A 479 -4.56 -10.83 -28.08
CA THR A 479 -4.89 -12.23 -27.83
C THR A 479 -4.73 -13.04 -29.11
N ASN A 480 -4.37 -14.33 -28.99
CA ASN A 480 -4.37 -15.30 -30.10
C ASN A 480 -5.81 -15.57 -30.60
N VAL A 481 -6.50 -14.54 -31.06
CA VAL A 481 -7.76 -14.71 -31.79
C VAL A 481 -7.44 -15.46 -33.08
N PRO A 482 -8.23 -16.47 -33.48
CA PRO A 482 -7.95 -17.22 -34.67
C PRO A 482 -7.75 -16.31 -35.89
N GLN A 483 -6.64 -16.50 -36.57
CA GLN A 483 -6.29 -15.75 -37.81
C GLN A 483 -7.46 -15.67 -38.80
N GLU A 484 -8.31 -16.67 -38.81
CA GLU A 484 -9.53 -16.77 -39.62
C GLU A 484 -10.53 -15.61 -39.37
N MET A 485 -10.66 -15.08 -38.14
CA MET A 485 -11.56 -13.94 -37.90
C MET A 485 -11.01 -12.66 -38.46
N LEU A 486 -9.71 -12.42 -38.39
CA LEU A 486 -9.06 -11.26 -38.98
C LEU A 486 -9.09 -11.34 -40.53
N CYS A 487 -8.83 -12.50 -41.10
CA CYS A 487 -8.98 -12.76 -42.52
C CYS A 487 -10.38 -12.41 -43.01
N ARG A 488 -11.42 -12.97 -42.38
CA ARG A 488 -12.82 -12.74 -42.74
C ARG A 488 -13.20 -11.26 -42.65
N TRP A 489 -12.75 -10.58 -41.59
CA TRP A 489 -13.00 -9.14 -41.42
C TRP A 489 -12.33 -8.30 -42.52
N ILE A 490 -11.11 -8.66 -42.93
CA ILE A 490 -10.38 -7.99 -44.01
C ILE A 490 -11.05 -8.28 -45.37
N GLU A 491 -11.40 -9.55 -45.63
CA GLU A 491 -12.05 -9.96 -46.86
C GLU A 491 -13.43 -9.31 -47.10
N GLU A 492 -14.20 -9.11 -46.03
CA GLU A 492 -15.51 -8.42 -46.10
C GLU A 492 -15.40 -6.90 -46.41
N ARG A 493 -14.21 -6.30 -46.27
CA ARG A 493 -13.96 -4.85 -46.39
C ARG A 493 -12.96 -4.48 -47.49
N LEU A 494 -12.44 -5.46 -48.15
CA LEU A 494 -11.65 -5.31 -49.37
C LEU A 494 -12.54 -5.23 -50.60
#